data_5434b229aaeab2f420ef0a4136858a91
#
_entry.id   5434b229aaeab2f420ef0a4136858a91
#
_cell.length_a   1.000
_cell.length_b   1.000
_cell.length_c   1.000
_cell.angle_alpha   90.00
_cell.angle_beta   90.00
_cell.angle_gamma   90.00
#
_symmetry.space_group_name_H-M   'P 1'
#
loop_
_entity.id
_entity.type
_entity.pdbx_description
1 polymer ?
#
loop_
_entity_poly.entity_id
_entity_poly.type
_entity_poly.pdbx_seq_one_letter_code
_entity_poly.pdbx_strand_id
1 'polypeptide(L)'
;MELRTDKIRACFDRKIGNFTELWNLSTNTNYVRCAPRDPLIELYGLKNGERVKLSGHISDVAEAPDALILSYDSFGEYDISAKVTCRCEQDRLVFSAEICNHSTIDVTEILMPHLGGIYLGN
;
A
#
# COMPACT_ATOMS: atom_id res chain seq x y z
N MET A 1 -11.44 5.49 -5.23
CA MET A 1 -10.49 5.43 -6.37
C MET A 1 -10.44 4.05 -6.96
N GLU A 2 -10.27 3.96 -8.25
CA GLU A 2 -10.30 2.70 -8.96
C GLU A 2 -9.17 2.61 -9.98
N LEU A 3 -8.50 1.45 -9.99
CA LEU A 3 -7.64 1.02 -11.09
C LEU A 3 -8.34 -0.12 -11.81
N ARG A 4 -8.35 -0.08 -13.12
CA ARG A 4 -9.06 -1.08 -13.90
C ARG A 4 -8.39 -1.40 -15.22
N THR A 5 -8.36 -2.71 -15.54
CA THR A 5 -8.14 -3.25 -16.87
C THR A 5 -9.36 -4.11 -17.25
N ASP A 6 -9.33 -4.78 -18.39
CA ASP A 6 -10.36 -5.74 -18.74
C ASP A 6 -10.37 -6.99 -17.84
N LYS A 7 -9.29 -7.23 -17.09
CA LYS A 7 -9.11 -8.42 -16.23
C LYS A 7 -9.12 -8.13 -14.74
N ILE A 8 -8.79 -6.90 -14.33
CA ILE A 8 -8.63 -6.51 -12.93
C ILE A 8 -9.42 -5.23 -12.65
N ARG A 9 -10.05 -5.20 -11.47
CA ARG A 9 -10.62 -3.99 -10.90
C ARG A 9 -10.18 -3.89 -9.45
N ALA A 10 -9.52 -2.81 -9.10
CA ALA A 10 -9.03 -2.54 -7.74
C ALA A 10 -9.60 -1.21 -7.25
N CYS A 11 -10.28 -1.24 -6.12
CA CYS A 11 -10.81 -0.05 -5.45
C CYS A 11 -9.98 0.23 -4.20
N PHE A 12 -9.77 1.49 -3.90
CA PHE A 12 -8.80 1.95 -2.92
C PHE A 12 -9.39 2.99 -1.97
N ASP A 13 -9.10 2.86 -0.67
CA ASP A 13 -9.47 3.81 0.37
C ASP A 13 -8.33 4.81 0.61
N ARG A 14 -8.62 6.10 0.48
CA ARG A 14 -7.62 7.18 0.62
C ARG A 14 -7.12 7.37 2.05
N LYS A 15 -7.95 7.10 3.05
CA LYS A 15 -7.61 7.35 4.45
C LYS A 15 -6.67 6.29 4.99
N ILE A 16 -7.01 5.04 4.74
CA ILE A 16 -6.21 3.90 5.23
C ILE A 16 -5.03 3.66 4.31
N GLY A 17 -5.18 3.95 3.02
CA GLY A 17 -4.14 3.72 2.03
C GLY A 17 -4.02 2.25 1.67
N ASN A 18 -5.15 1.59 1.43
CA ASN A 18 -5.17 0.19 1.02
C ASN A 18 -6.43 -0.13 0.22
N PHE A 19 -6.48 -1.34 -0.34
CA PHE A 19 -7.60 -1.77 -1.18
C PHE A 19 -8.83 -2.13 -0.39
N THR A 20 -9.98 -1.67 -0.86
CA THR A 20 -11.30 -2.08 -0.38
C THR A 20 -11.88 -3.19 -1.22
N GLU A 21 -11.50 -3.27 -2.49
CA GLU A 21 -11.91 -4.32 -3.41
C GLU A 21 -10.75 -4.68 -4.34
N LEU A 22 -10.64 -5.95 -4.64
CA LEU A 22 -9.66 -6.47 -5.59
C LEU A 22 -10.30 -7.61 -6.38
N TRP A 23 -10.71 -7.30 -7.59
CA TRP A 23 -11.47 -8.21 -8.43
C TRP A 23 -10.64 -8.86 -9.51
N ASN A 24 -10.80 -10.17 -9.64
CA ASN A 24 -10.48 -10.88 -10.85
C ASN A 24 -11.74 -10.88 -11.71
N LEU A 25 -11.77 -10.09 -12.78
CA LEU A 25 -12.95 -9.93 -13.62
C LEU A 25 -13.22 -11.16 -14.49
N SER A 26 -12.19 -11.97 -14.78
CA SER A 26 -12.35 -13.19 -15.56
C SER A 26 -13.17 -14.24 -14.82
N THR A 27 -13.03 -14.30 -13.49
CA THR A 27 -13.77 -15.24 -12.63
C THR A 27 -14.89 -14.57 -11.83
N ASN A 28 -15.02 -13.24 -11.94
CA ASN A 28 -15.94 -12.42 -11.15
C ASN A 28 -15.77 -12.63 -9.63
N THR A 29 -14.51 -12.64 -9.17
CA THR A 29 -14.15 -12.90 -7.78
C THR A 29 -13.53 -11.67 -7.17
N ASN A 30 -14.09 -11.22 -6.04
CA ASN A 30 -13.49 -10.19 -5.19
C ASN A 30 -12.71 -10.87 -4.06
N TYR A 31 -11.40 -10.65 -4.00
CA TYR A 31 -10.53 -11.27 -3.01
C TYR A 31 -10.52 -10.52 -1.67
N VAL A 32 -11.03 -9.31 -1.61
CA VAL A 32 -11.09 -8.52 -0.37
C VAL A 32 -12.45 -8.74 0.29
N ARG A 33 -12.45 -9.37 1.46
CA ARG A 33 -13.66 -9.76 2.20
C ARG A 33 -13.97 -8.86 3.39
N CYS A 34 -12.99 -8.09 3.83
CA CYS A 34 -13.15 -7.16 4.96
C CYS A 34 -12.59 -5.80 4.60
N ALA A 35 -13.09 -4.76 5.27
CA ALA A 35 -12.51 -3.44 5.18
C ALA A 35 -11.03 -3.48 5.59
N PRO A 36 -10.14 -2.76 4.88
CA PRO A 36 -8.74 -2.75 5.25
C PRO A 36 -8.54 -2.11 6.62
N ARG A 37 -7.69 -2.72 7.44
CA ARG A 37 -7.31 -2.20 8.76
C ARG A 37 -5.94 -1.59 8.76
N ASP A 38 -5.07 -2.10 7.91
CA ASP A 38 -3.66 -1.74 7.85
C ASP A 38 -3.35 -1.00 6.55
N PRO A 39 -2.36 -0.11 6.55
CA PRO A 39 -1.92 0.56 5.33
C PRO A 39 -1.22 -0.42 4.38
N LEU A 40 -1.11 -0.03 3.12
CA LEU A 40 -0.47 -0.83 2.08
C LEU A 40 1.02 -1.04 2.33
N ILE A 41 1.67 -0.05 2.94
CA ILE A 41 3.08 -0.12 3.29
C ILE A 41 3.25 0.06 4.80
N GLU A 42 4.07 -0.81 5.40
CA GLU A 42 4.50 -0.72 6.79
C GLU A 42 6.01 -0.74 6.86
N LEU A 43 6.56 0.11 7.70
CA LEU A 43 7.98 0.13 8.01
C LEU A 43 8.21 -0.30 9.45
N TYR A 44 9.33 -0.97 9.67
CA TYR A 44 9.82 -1.31 11.01
C TYR A 44 11.25 -0.81 11.14
N GLY A 45 11.58 -0.34 12.35
CA GLY A 45 12.90 0.12 12.67
C GLY A 45 13.37 -0.41 14.01
N LEU A 46 14.62 -0.09 14.36
CA LEU A 46 15.19 -0.38 15.67
C LEU A 46 15.34 0.91 16.47
N LYS A 47 14.74 0.91 17.66
CA LYS A 47 14.88 1.98 18.64
C LYS A 47 15.37 1.37 19.95
N ASN A 48 16.58 1.76 20.38
CA ASN A 48 17.21 1.21 21.60
C ASN A 48 17.28 -0.32 21.60
N GLY A 49 17.57 -0.92 20.41
CA GLY A 49 17.65 -2.35 20.25
C GLY A 49 16.31 -3.07 20.14
N GLU A 50 15.20 -2.35 20.19
CA GLU A 50 13.86 -2.93 20.07
C GLU A 50 13.25 -2.64 18.70
N ARG A 51 12.54 -3.62 18.15
CA ARG A 51 11.78 -3.49 16.91
C ARG A 51 10.53 -2.67 17.15
N VAL A 52 10.37 -1.59 16.42
CA VAL A 52 9.19 -0.73 16.51
C VAL A 52 8.53 -0.60 15.14
N LYS A 53 7.20 -0.57 15.14
CA LYS A 53 6.40 -0.31 13.95
C LYS A 53 6.30 1.19 13.72
N LEU A 54 6.55 1.60 12.48
CA LEU A 54 6.48 2.99 12.05
C LEU A 54 5.27 3.18 11.16
N SER A 55 4.28 3.94 11.64
CA SER A 55 3.04 4.19 10.90
C SER A 55 3.20 5.39 9.99
N GLY A 56 2.90 5.20 8.69
CA GLY A 56 3.01 6.24 7.70
C GLY A 56 1.85 7.22 7.73
N HIS A 57 2.15 8.48 7.49
CA HIS A 57 1.16 9.54 7.28
C HIS A 57 1.05 9.87 5.80
N ILE A 58 -0.12 9.64 5.21
CA ILE A 58 -0.38 9.93 3.80
C ILE A 58 -0.54 11.44 3.65
N SER A 59 0.31 12.02 2.80
CA SER A 59 0.29 13.46 2.50
C SER A 59 -0.42 13.77 1.18
N ASP A 60 -0.40 12.83 0.24
CA ASP A 60 -1.04 13.01 -1.06
C ASP A 60 -1.39 11.66 -1.69
N VAL A 61 -2.44 11.68 -2.51
CA VAL A 61 -2.86 10.55 -3.33
C VAL A 61 -3.14 11.07 -4.72
N ALA A 62 -2.40 10.59 -5.71
CA ALA A 62 -2.54 10.96 -7.09
C ALA A 62 -3.01 9.78 -7.93
N GLU A 63 -3.85 10.06 -8.92
CA GLU A 63 -4.34 9.07 -9.87
C GLU A 63 -3.83 9.39 -11.27
N ALA A 64 -3.37 8.35 -11.97
CA ALA A 64 -3.11 8.36 -13.40
C ALA A 64 -4.00 7.28 -14.04
N PRO A 65 -4.16 7.24 -15.36
CA PRO A 65 -5.07 6.28 -16.00
C PRO A 65 -4.79 4.81 -15.66
N ASP A 66 -3.55 4.47 -15.39
CA ASP A 66 -3.11 3.10 -15.12
C ASP A 66 -2.35 2.95 -13.81
N ALA A 67 -2.31 4.00 -12.99
CA ALA A 67 -1.51 4.01 -11.77
C ALA A 67 -2.15 4.81 -10.64
N LEU A 68 -1.83 4.39 -9.44
CA LEU A 68 -2.15 5.08 -8.20
C LEU A 68 -0.84 5.39 -7.49
N ILE A 69 -0.67 6.63 -7.04
CA ILE A 69 0.55 7.07 -6.37
C ILE A 69 0.20 7.60 -4.99
N LEU A 70 0.76 6.96 -3.98
CA LEU A 70 0.61 7.36 -2.58
C LEU A 70 1.91 8.03 -2.12
N SER A 71 1.78 9.21 -1.53
CA SER A 71 2.92 9.90 -0.93
C SER A 71 2.76 9.93 0.59
N TYR A 72 3.81 9.56 1.28
CA TYR A 72 3.90 9.60 2.74
C TYR A 72 4.98 10.62 3.11
N ASP A 73 4.66 11.54 4.03
CA ASP A 73 5.58 12.62 4.44
C ASP A 73 6.30 12.32 5.75
N SER A 74 5.80 11.33 6.51
CA SER A 74 6.41 10.90 7.77
C SER A 74 6.01 9.48 8.11
N PHE A 75 6.80 8.83 8.95
CA PHE A 75 6.48 7.53 9.55
C PHE A 75 6.67 7.66 11.07
N GLY A 76 5.54 7.68 11.80
CA GLY A 76 5.54 8.02 13.22
C GLY A 76 6.04 9.44 13.41
N GLU A 77 6.98 9.61 14.32
CA GLU A 77 7.64 10.88 14.60
C GLU A 77 8.88 11.17 13.73
N TYR A 78 9.20 10.26 12.82
CA TYR A 78 10.46 10.29 12.06
C TYR A 78 10.31 10.94 10.70
N ASP A 79 11.33 11.67 10.28
CA ASP A 79 11.45 12.28 8.98
C ASP A 79 11.86 11.22 7.94
N ILE A 80 10.89 10.40 7.60
CA ILE A 80 10.99 9.38 6.57
C ILE A 80 9.86 9.63 5.58
N SER A 81 10.19 9.76 4.33
CA SER A 81 9.20 9.91 3.26
C SER A 81 9.18 8.66 2.38
N ALA A 82 8.04 8.41 1.77
CA ALA A 82 7.89 7.31 0.84
C ALA A 82 6.92 7.69 -0.28
N LYS A 83 7.15 7.11 -1.44
CA LYS A 83 6.27 7.18 -2.59
C LYS A 83 6.00 5.77 -3.07
N VAL A 84 4.75 5.35 -2.96
CA VAL A 84 4.31 4.02 -3.37
C VAL A 84 3.50 4.17 -4.65
N THR A 85 3.88 3.42 -5.68
CA THR A 85 3.18 3.38 -6.96
C THR A 85 2.56 2.01 -7.15
N CYS A 86 1.26 1.98 -7.43
CA CYS A 86 0.56 0.77 -7.82
C CYS A 86 0.10 0.94 -9.27
N ARG A 87 0.53 0.03 -10.15
CA ARG A 87 0.14 0.03 -11.56
C ARG A 87 -0.70 -1.19 -11.88
N CYS A 88 -1.68 -0.97 -12.73
CA CYS A 88 -2.51 -2.03 -13.27
C CYS A 88 -2.01 -2.33 -14.69
N GLU A 89 -1.41 -3.50 -14.88
CA GLU A 89 -0.89 -3.96 -16.16
C GLU A 89 -1.63 -5.23 -16.58
N GLN A 90 -2.56 -5.10 -17.53
CA GLN A 90 -3.36 -6.22 -18.06
C GLN A 90 -3.97 -7.13 -16.98
N ASP A 91 -3.24 -8.16 -16.55
CA ASP A 91 -3.70 -9.20 -15.63
C ASP A 91 -3.00 -9.16 -14.27
N ARG A 92 -2.26 -8.09 -13.96
CA ARG A 92 -1.50 -7.98 -12.71
C ARG A 92 -1.44 -6.57 -12.16
N LEU A 93 -1.22 -6.49 -10.85
CA LEU A 93 -0.86 -5.26 -10.15
C LEU A 93 0.64 -5.27 -9.90
N VAL A 94 1.29 -4.15 -10.18
CA VAL A 94 2.72 -3.97 -9.94
C VAL A 94 2.92 -2.87 -8.92
N PHE A 95 3.62 -3.17 -7.84
CA PHE A 95 3.92 -2.24 -6.77
C PHE A 95 5.39 -1.85 -6.79
N SER A 96 5.65 -0.58 -6.58
CA SER A 96 7.01 -0.08 -6.36
C SER A 96 7.01 0.97 -5.26
N ALA A 97 8.12 1.11 -4.56
CA ALA A 97 8.27 2.09 -3.51
C ALA A 97 9.63 2.75 -3.55
N GLU A 98 9.65 4.06 -3.31
CA GLU A 98 10.86 4.83 -3.05
C GLU A 98 10.78 5.34 -1.62
N ILE A 99 11.80 5.08 -0.82
CA ILE A 99 11.84 5.46 0.59
C ILE A 99 13.10 6.29 0.84
N CYS A 100 12.89 7.46 1.44
CA CYS A 100 13.97 8.36 1.84
C CYS A 100 13.96 8.51 3.36
N ASN A 101 15.02 8.04 4.02
CA ASN A 101 15.17 8.15 5.46
C ASN A 101 16.12 9.29 5.79
N HIS A 102 15.56 10.40 6.29
CA HIS A 102 16.32 11.56 6.77
C HIS A 102 16.39 11.61 8.29
N SER A 103 15.95 10.54 8.96
CA SER A 103 15.96 10.43 10.43
C SER A 103 17.20 9.69 10.93
N THR A 104 17.26 9.54 12.25
CA THR A 104 18.34 8.78 12.91
C THR A 104 17.97 7.32 13.19
N ILE A 105 16.74 6.92 12.92
CA ILE A 105 16.33 5.54 13.14
C ILE A 105 16.74 4.65 11.95
N ASP A 106 17.20 3.44 12.25
CA ASP A 106 17.48 2.44 11.22
C ASP A 106 16.19 1.74 10.81
N VAL A 107 15.84 1.83 9.54
CA VAL A 107 14.72 1.07 8.97
C VAL A 107 15.24 -0.32 8.62
N THR A 108 14.67 -1.34 9.26
CA THR A 108 15.14 -2.72 9.13
C THR A 108 14.22 -3.61 8.31
N GLU A 109 12.95 -3.25 8.20
CA GLU A 109 11.97 -4.04 7.46
C GLU A 109 10.99 -3.14 6.72
N ILE A 110 10.63 -3.57 5.51
CA ILE A 110 9.60 -2.96 4.69
C ILE A 110 8.61 -4.05 4.32
N LEU A 111 7.33 -3.88 4.69
CA LEU A 111 6.26 -4.75 4.27
C LEU A 111 5.42 -4.03 3.22
N MET A 112 5.45 -4.52 1.99
CA MET A 112 4.65 -3.98 0.89
C MET A 112 4.55 -5.01 -0.24
N PRO A 113 3.37 -5.23 -0.80
CA PRO A 113 2.07 -4.75 -0.33
C PRO A 113 1.60 -5.53 0.89
N HIS A 114 1.04 -4.82 1.87
CA HIS A 114 0.40 -5.45 3.02
C HIS A 114 -1.09 -5.59 2.73
N LEU A 115 -1.49 -6.75 2.27
CA LEU A 115 -2.84 -7.05 1.81
C LEU A 115 -3.57 -7.91 2.85
N GLY A 116 -4.10 -7.26 3.88
CA GLY A 116 -4.92 -7.92 4.87
C GLY A 116 -6.34 -8.18 4.37
N GLY A 117 -7.00 -9.21 4.88
CA GLY A 117 -8.37 -9.54 4.52
C GLY A 117 -8.54 -10.14 3.12
N ILE A 118 -7.47 -10.65 2.54
CA ILE A 118 -7.48 -11.29 1.22
C ILE A 118 -7.86 -12.76 1.34
N TYR A 119 -8.77 -13.21 0.48
CA TYR A 119 -9.19 -14.59 0.37
C TYR A 119 -8.92 -15.07 -1.06
N LEU A 120 -8.21 -16.16 -1.21
CA LEU A 120 -7.81 -16.72 -2.49
C LEU A 120 -8.83 -17.72 -3.06
N GLY A 121 -10.10 -17.50 -2.83
CA GLY A 121 -11.18 -18.35 -3.29
C GLY A 121 -11.60 -19.39 -2.25
N ASN A 122 -12.81 -19.95 -2.41
CA ASN A 122 -13.43 -20.95 -1.53
C ASN A 122 -13.45 -20.62 -0.07
#